data_66d1dd295b5ca298cd490a7d7854a10a
#
_entry.id   66d1dd295b5ca298cd490a7d7854a10a
#
_cell.length_a   1.000
_cell.length_b   1.000
_cell.length_c   1.000
_cell.angle_alpha   90.00
_cell.angle_beta   90.00
_cell.angle_gamma   90.00
#
_symmetry.space_group_name_H-M   'P 1'
#
loop_
_entity.id
_entity.type
_entity.pdbx_description
1 polymer ?
#
loop_
_entity_poly.entity_id
_entity_poly.type
_entity_poly.pdbx_seq_one_letter_code
_entity_poly.pdbx_strand_id
1 'polypeptide(L)'
;MQITDHSSHQSAVLLASELAGRQFGAVSRRQLLAEGISTARIRSWLRSGRLHRRHPGVYAWGRADLGTEGELAAQLLLAGPDAALASLTALWWLNLLHRRPRPSLVASPHRCAPRRDVRVMYVPNLTRRFHRGLPVVPLCEALLAATAELACDSLRLVLARAEFERLLDRREIETVIGSGRPGTAALRAAVDSHLPALARCANGFERDFVLLCERCSVPIPEPNVRIGRYRPDMLWRGAMLIVELDGRGAHSTPAQLGADHRRQVELERRGFTVIRFTREQLTGDPAGVVAELRRRLDRTR
;
A
#
# COMPACT_ATOMS: atom_id res chain seq x y z
N MET A 1 14.16 -55.01 -3.13
CA MET A 1 14.22 -53.92 -2.14
C MET A 1 14.43 -52.51 -2.72
N GLN A 2 14.36 -52.30 -4.05
CA GLN A 2 14.51 -50.95 -4.72
C GLN A 2 13.19 -50.31 -5.14
N ILE A 3 12.07 -51.02 -5.20
CA ILE A 3 10.75 -50.47 -5.69
C ILE A 3 10.08 -49.61 -4.64
N THR A 4 10.22 -49.89 -3.35
CA THR A 4 9.62 -49.12 -2.24
C THR A 4 10.26 -47.74 -2.03
N ASP A 5 11.53 -47.56 -2.41
CA ASP A 5 12.25 -46.30 -2.21
C ASP A 5 11.86 -45.23 -3.28
N HIS A 6 11.60 -45.65 -4.53
CA HIS A 6 11.14 -44.77 -5.62
C HIS A 6 9.74 -44.19 -5.38
N SER A 7 8.79 -45.02 -4.89
CA SER A 7 7.43 -44.59 -4.57
C SER A 7 7.43 -43.56 -3.42
N SER A 8 8.19 -43.83 -2.36
CA SER A 8 8.38 -42.93 -1.23
C SER A 8 9.09 -41.60 -1.61
N HIS A 9 9.97 -41.65 -2.61
CA HIS A 9 10.64 -40.46 -3.13
C HIS A 9 9.67 -39.56 -3.92
N GLN A 10 8.88 -40.12 -4.83
CA GLN A 10 7.87 -39.38 -5.61
C GLN A 10 6.82 -38.76 -4.70
N SER A 11 6.30 -39.49 -3.71
CA SER A 11 5.32 -38.96 -2.74
C SER A 11 5.87 -37.77 -1.96
N ALA A 12 7.12 -37.82 -1.47
CA ALA A 12 7.74 -36.70 -0.74
C ALA A 12 7.94 -35.44 -1.62
N VAL A 13 8.27 -35.62 -2.91
CA VAL A 13 8.39 -34.51 -3.87
C VAL A 13 7.04 -33.85 -4.13
N LEU A 14 5.99 -34.64 -4.32
CA LEU A 14 4.63 -34.14 -4.52
C LEU A 14 4.15 -33.34 -3.29
N LEU A 15 4.29 -33.89 -2.09
CA LEU A 15 3.93 -33.20 -0.85
C LEU A 15 4.67 -31.87 -0.67
N ALA A 16 5.98 -31.85 -0.90
CA ALA A 16 6.76 -30.62 -0.81
C ALA A 16 6.35 -29.59 -1.88
N SER A 17 6.06 -30.06 -3.10
CA SER A 17 5.59 -29.22 -4.19
C SER A 17 4.21 -28.60 -3.90
N GLU A 18 3.28 -29.38 -3.37
CA GLU A 18 1.95 -28.90 -2.98
C GLU A 18 2.03 -27.86 -1.85
N LEU A 19 2.81 -28.14 -0.79
CA LEU A 19 3.06 -27.20 0.29
C LEU A 19 3.63 -25.88 -0.24
N ALA A 20 4.66 -25.96 -1.06
CA ALA A 20 5.28 -24.78 -1.66
C ALA A 20 4.31 -24.05 -2.60
N GLY A 21 3.54 -24.77 -3.41
CA GLY A 21 2.54 -24.21 -4.32
C GLY A 21 1.48 -23.35 -3.60
N ARG A 22 1.02 -23.79 -2.44
CA ARG A 22 0.07 -23.03 -1.58
C ARG A 22 0.69 -21.78 -0.94
N GLN A 23 2.02 -21.63 -0.97
CA GLN A 23 2.79 -20.60 -0.30
C GLN A 23 3.73 -19.87 -1.28
N PHE A 24 3.33 -19.71 -2.54
CA PHE A 24 4.08 -18.98 -3.56
C PHE A 24 5.52 -19.46 -3.75
N GLY A 25 5.74 -20.77 -3.60
CA GLY A 25 7.05 -21.39 -3.74
C GLY A 25 7.89 -21.47 -2.45
N ALA A 26 7.44 -20.87 -1.35
CA ALA A 26 8.14 -20.96 -0.06
C ALA A 26 7.69 -22.17 0.76
N VAL A 27 8.63 -22.76 1.53
CA VAL A 27 8.33 -23.87 2.44
C VAL A 27 9.27 -23.83 3.65
N SER A 28 8.76 -24.16 4.84
CA SER A 28 9.60 -24.23 6.03
C SER A 28 10.08 -25.66 6.32
N ARG A 29 11.26 -25.75 6.96
CA ARG A 29 11.77 -27.03 7.48
C ARG A 29 10.79 -27.73 8.42
N ARG A 30 10.08 -26.95 9.22
CA ARG A 30 9.07 -27.48 10.15
C ARG A 30 7.92 -28.15 9.43
N GLN A 31 7.40 -27.54 8.36
CA GLN A 31 6.35 -28.10 7.53
C GLN A 31 6.83 -29.40 6.84
N LEU A 32 8.02 -29.37 6.23
CA LEU A 32 8.59 -30.57 5.60
C LEU A 32 8.73 -31.75 6.57
N LEU A 33 9.19 -31.47 7.81
CA LEU A 33 9.32 -32.50 8.83
C LEU A 33 7.95 -33.02 9.31
N ALA A 34 6.94 -32.12 9.42
CA ALA A 34 5.58 -32.51 9.80
C ALA A 34 4.94 -33.44 8.75
N GLU A 35 5.27 -33.29 7.49
CA GLU A 35 4.86 -34.19 6.39
C GLU A 35 5.77 -35.45 6.27
N GLY A 36 6.57 -35.75 7.29
CA GLY A 36 7.41 -36.95 7.33
C GLY A 36 8.68 -36.89 6.44
N ILE A 37 9.00 -35.74 5.85
CA ILE A 37 10.20 -35.58 5.02
C ILE A 37 11.43 -35.47 5.92
N SER A 38 12.31 -36.48 5.88
CA SER A 38 13.45 -36.58 6.77
C SER A 38 14.49 -35.45 6.59
N THR A 39 15.22 -35.17 7.68
CA THR A 39 16.33 -34.19 7.64
C THR A 39 17.40 -34.55 6.59
N ALA A 40 17.66 -35.85 6.39
CA ALA A 40 18.60 -36.32 5.36
C ALA A 40 18.11 -35.96 3.96
N ARG A 41 16.82 -36.12 3.67
CA ARG A 41 16.18 -35.75 2.40
C ARG A 41 16.22 -34.26 2.14
N ILE A 42 15.93 -33.45 3.17
CA ILE A 42 16.03 -31.97 3.07
C ILE A 42 17.46 -31.54 2.72
N ARG A 43 18.47 -32.14 3.36
CA ARG A 43 19.88 -31.88 3.03
C ARG A 43 20.23 -32.30 1.59
N SER A 44 19.71 -33.44 1.13
CA SER A 44 19.90 -33.88 -0.26
C SER A 44 19.31 -32.90 -1.26
N TRP A 45 18.08 -32.42 -1.01
CA TRP A 45 17.43 -31.42 -1.87
C TRP A 45 18.14 -30.07 -1.86
N LEU A 46 18.76 -29.66 -0.76
CA LEU A 46 19.60 -28.46 -0.72
C LEU A 46 20.89 -28.64 -1.55
N ARG A 47 21.51 -29.82 -1.54
CA ARG A 47 22.68 -30.10 -2.36
C ARG A 47 22.39 -30.23 -3.86
N SER A 48 21.23 -30.79 -4.21
CA SER A 48 20.79 -30.93 -5.60
C SER A 48 20.17 -29.69 -6.20
N GLY A 49 20.04 -28.55 -5.44
CA GLY A 49 19.41 -27.34 -5.92
C GLY A 49 17.89 -27.43 -6.07
N ARG A 50 17.23 -28.45 -5.49
CA ARG A 50 15.77 -28.53 -5.44
C ARG A 50 15.17 -27.63 -4.35
N LEU A 51 15.92 -27.38 -3.26
CA LEU A 51 15.63 -26.38 -2.25
C LEU A 51 16.74 -25.33 -2.24
N HIS A 52 16.33 -24.07 -2.12
CA HIS A 52 17.24 -22.93 -1.98
C HIS A 52 16.99 -22.23 -0.66
N ARG A 53 18.04 -21.90 0.10
CA ARG A 53 17.91 -21.21 1.40
C ARG A 53 17.46 -19.76 1.20
N ARG A 54 16.38 -19.37 1.92
CA ARG A 54 15.93 -17.97 1.96
C ARG A 54 16.16 -17.36 3.34
N HIS A 55 15.74 -18.07 4.38
CA HIS A 55 15.97 -17.75 5.78
C HIS A 55 16.37 -19.01 6.55
N PRO A 56 16.82 -18.89 7.83
CA PRO A 56 17.05 -20.07 8.66
C PRO A 56 15.78 -20.92 8.76
N GLY A 57 15.87 -22.16 8.29
CA GLY A 57 14.74 -23.09 8.28
C GLY A 57 13.64 -22.78 7.25
N VAL A 58 13.83 -21.84 6.34
CA VAL A 58 12.87 -21.50 5.26
C VAL A 58 13.58 -21.59 3.90
N TYR A 59 12.91 -22.19 2.96
CA TYR A 59 13.46 -22.51 1.65
C TYR A 59 12.51 -22.09 0.52
N ALA A 60 13.08 -21.86 -0.66
CA ALA A 60 12.37 -21.80 -1.91
C ALA A 60 12.41 -23.18 -2.57
N TRP A 61 11.30 -23.62 -3.14
CA TRP A 61 11.15 -24.90 -3.84
C TRP A 61 11.37 -24.74 -5.34
N GLY A 62 12.23 -25.55 -5.92
CA GLY A 62 12.47 -25.64 -7.36
C GLY A 62 13.34 -24.52 -7.93
N ARG A 63 13.10 -23.27 -7.58
CA ARG A 63 13.86 -22.09 -8.05
C ARG A 63 14.25 -21.19 -6.88
N ALA A 64 15.37 -20.49 -7.03
CA ALA A 64 15.88 -19.59 -5.97
C ALA A 64 15.06 -18.30 -5.85
N ASP A 65 14.53 -17.77 -6.95
CA ASP A 65 13.72 -16.55 -6.97
C ASP A 65 12.25 -16.88 -6.69
N LEU A 66 11.71 -16.24 -5.65
CA LEU A 66 10.33 -16.43 -5.21
C LEU A 66 9.37 -15.36 -5.72
N GLY A 67 9.85 -14.27 -6.26
CA GLY A 67 9.05 -13.10 -6.51
C GLY A 67 8.55 -12.44 -5.20
N THR A 68 7.70 -11.42 -5.32
CA THR A 68 7.24 -10.61 -4.18
C THR A 68 6.40 -11.40 -3.17
N GLU A 69 5.42 -12.16 -3.66
CA GLU A 69 4.51 -12.97 -2.85
C GLU A 69 5.25 -14.06 -2.08
N GLY A 70 6.14 -14.76 -2.77
CA GLY A 70 6.93 -15.82 -2.17
C GLY A 70 7.95 -15.32 -1.16
N GLU A 71 8.54 -14.15 -1.36
CA GLU A 71 9.41 -13.51 -0.37
C GLU A 71 8.63 -13.15 0.90
N LEU A 72 7.42 -12.60 0.77
CA LEU A 72 6.56 -12.33 1.92
C LEU A 72 6.15 -13.63 2.62
N ALA A 73 5.78 -14.67 1.86
CA ALA A 73 5.47 -15.98 2.43
C ALA A 73 6.67 -16.57 3.19
N ALA A 74 7.89 -16.45 2.65
CA ALA A 74 9.11 -16.89 3.32
C ALA A 74 9.35 -16.12 4.65
N GLN A 75 9.10 -14.81 4.67
CA GLN A 75 9.22 -13.99 5.88
C GLN A 75 8.16 -14.35 6.93
N LEU A 76 6.94 -14.65 6.51
CA LEU A 76 5.87 -15.15 7.39
C LEU A 76 6.26 -16.52 7.98
N LEU A 77 6.77 -17.44 7.17
CA LEU A 77 7.24 -18.74 7.63
C LEU A 77 8.42 -18.64 8.61
N LEU A 78 9.31 -17.66 8.41
CA LEU A 78 10.39 -17.34 9.34
C LEU A 78 9.84 -16.86 10.70
N ALA A 79 8.84 -15.97 10.67
CA ALA A 79 8.22 -15.43 11.87
C ALA A 79 7.40 -16.47 12.65
N GLY A 80 7.11 -17.60 12.04
CA GLY A 80 6.45 -18.74 12.66
C GLY A 80 5.00 -18.92 12.22
N PRO A 81 4.32 -19.93 12.80
CA PRO A 81 2.90 -20.15 12.54
C PRO A 81 2.12 -18.95 13.04
N ASP A 82 0.99 -18.73 12.41
CA ASP A 82 0.05 -17.67 12.75
C ASP A 82 0.58 -16.24 12.56
N ALA A 83 1.77 -16.06 11.97
CA ALA A 83 2.28 -14.75 11.60
C ALA A 83 1.43 -14.09 10.51
N ALA A 84 1.41 -12.76 10.51
CA ALA A 84 0.66 -11.96 9.55
C ALA A 84 1.46 -10.72 9.12
N LEU A 85 1.26 -10.24 7.89
CA LEU A 85 1.78 -8.94 7.47
C LEU A 85 1.18 -7.85 8.35
N ALA A 86 2.00 -6.87 8.78
CA ALA A 86 1.61 -5.87 9.74
C ALA A 86 2.06 -4.46 9.34
N SER A 87 1.52 -3.44 10.02
CA SER A 87 1.90 -2.03 9.84
C SER A 87 2.00 -1.65 8.36
N LEU A 88 3.05 -0.96 7.95
CA LEU A 88 3.25 -0.49 6.58
C LEU A 88 3.23 -1.61 5.53
N THR A 89 3.69 -2.82 5.87
CA THR A 89 3.67 -3.95 4.94
C THR A 89 2.25 -4.42 4.67
N ALA A 90 1.41 -4.48 5.69
CA ALA A 90 -0.02 -4.78 5.54
C ALA A 90 -0.72 -3.70 4.70
N LEU A 91 -0.49 -2.42 5.00
CA LEU A 91 -1.07 -1.31 4.24
C LEU A 91 -0.64 -1.32 2.77
N TRP A 92 0.63 -1.61 2.50
CA TRP A 92 1.12 -1.75 1.13
C TRP A 92 0.49 -2.97 0.42
N TRP A 93 0.38 -4.11 1.10
CA TRP A 93 -0.23 -5.32 0.54
C TRP A 93 -1.71 -5.14 0.22
N LEU A 94 -2.40 -4.29 0.98
CA LEU A 94 -3.78 -3.84 0.75
C LEU A 94 -3.90 -2.74 -0.33
N ASN A 95 -2.81 -2.40 -1.06
CA ASN A 95 -2.73 -1.32 -2.06
C ASN A 95 -2.98 0.09 -1.51
N LEU A 96 -2.87 0.29 -0.21
CA LEU A 96 -3.07 1.60 0.43
C LEU A 96 -1.80 2.46 0.43
N LEU A 97 -0.63 1.84 0.22
CA LEU A 97 0.67 2.50 0.04
C LEU A 97 1.29 2.12 -1.30
N HIS A 98 1.95 3.07 -1.97
CA HIS A 98 2.57 2.82 -3.27
C HIS A 98 3.91 2.07 -3.19
N ARG A 99 4.69 2.32 -2.12
CA ARG A 99 6.03 1.76 -1.97
C ARG A 99 6.03 0.61 -0.97
N ARG A 100 6.63 -0.51 -1.39
CA ARG A 100 6.90 -1.62 -0.48
C ARG A 100 7.86 -1.16 0.61
N PRO A 101 7.52 -1.31 1.91
CA PRO A 101 8.42 -0.99 3.00
C PRO A 101 9.59 -1.99 3.04
N ARG A 102 10.76 -1.49 3.45
CA ARG A 102 11.94 -2.30 3.69
C ARG A 102 12.64 -1.81 4.96
N PRO A 103 12.82 -2.67 5.95
CA PRO A 103 12.44 -4.09 6.01
C PRO A 103 10.91 -4.29 5.99
N SER A 104 10.47 -5.50 5.63
CA SER A 104 9.06 -5.87 5.77
C SER A 104 8.69 -5.99 7.25
N LEU A 105 7.47 -5.62 7.60
CA LEU A 105 6.91 -5.65 8.95
C LEU A 105 5.91 -6.80 9.07
N VAL A 106 6.14 -7.69 10.01
CA VAL A 106 5.35 -8.90 10.26
C VAL A 106 4.99 -8.95 11.73
N ALA A 107 3.75 -9.26 12.07
CA ALA A 107 3.34 -9.58 13.44
C ALA A 107 3.38 -11.10 13.64
N SER A 108 3.76 -11.53 14.84
CA SER A 108 3.79 -12.95 15.21
C SER A 108 3.45 -13.14 16.70
N PRO A 109 2.70 -14.19 17.06
CA PRO A 109 2.54 -14.60 18.45
C PRO A 109 3.79 -15.25 19.05
N HIS A 110 4.86 -15.40 18.23
CA HIS A 110 6.12 -15.97 18.64
C HIS A 110 7.24 -14.93 18.60
N ARG A 111 8.14 -14.98 19.57
CA ARG A 111 9.36 -14.16 19.56
C ARG A 111 10.31 -14.68 18.47
N CYS A 112 10.79 -13.78 17.63
CA CYS A 112 11.72 -14.08 16.56
C CYS A 112 12.95 -13.17 16.67
N ALA A 113 14.14 -13.72 16.40
CA ALA A 113 15.35 -12.92 16.37
C ALA A 113 15.31 -11.89 15.22
N PRO A 114 15.85 -10.68 15.45
CA PRO A 114 15.89 -9.64 14.40
C PRO A 114 16.60 -10.12 13.14
N ARG A 115 16.12 -9.65 11.97
CA ARG A 115 16.70 -9.90 10.65
C ARG A 115 16.80 -8.60 9.86
N ARG A 116 17.71 -8.56 8.90
CA ARG A 116 17.98 -7.36 8.11
C ARG A 116 16.80 -6.96 7.23
N ASP A 117 16.08 -7.94 6.70
CA ASP A 117 15.02 -7.78 5.68
C ASP A 117 13.59 -7.93 6.22
N VAL A 118 13.45 -8.35 7.48
CA VAL A 118 12.17 -8.49 8.15
C VAL A 118 12.24 -8.07 9.62
N ARG A 119 11.32 -7.21 10.03
CA ARG A 119 11.11 -6.82 11.43
C ARG A 119 9.85 -7.51 11.94
N VAL A 120 10.02 -8.36 12.97
CA VAL A 120 8.93 -9.11 13.57
C VAL A 120 8.47 -8.41 14.84
N MET A 121 7.19 -8.07 14.89
CA MET A 121 6.51 -7.50 16.04
C MET A 121 5.89 -8.65 16.84
N TYR A 122 6.19 -8.74 18.13
CA TYR A 122 5.55 -9.72 19.01
C TYR A 122 4.15 -9.26 19.40
N VAL A 123 3.13 -10.06 19.03
CA VAL A 123 1.72 -9.80 19.33
C VAL A 123 1.08 -11.11 19.83
N PRO A 124 0.92 -11.30 21.14
CA PRO A 124 0.47 -12.59 21.72
C PRO A 124 -0.89 -13.05 21.22
N ASN A 125 -1.85 -12.12 21.13
CA ASN A 125 -3.23 -12.38 20.69
C ASN A 125 -3.43 -11.82 19.28
N LEU A 126 -2.72 -12.39 18.32
CA LEU A 126 -2.73 -11.92 16.95
C LEU A 126 -3.99 -12.35 16.22
N THR A 127 -4.85 -11.39 15.87
CA THR A 127 -5.93 -11.60 14.91
C THR A 127 -5.40 -11.43 13.49
N ARG A 128 -5.84 -12.27 12.56
CA ARG A 128 -5.43 -12.21 11.16
C ARG A 128 -6.59 -12.45 10.21
N ARG A 129 -6.49 -11.86 9.04
CA ARG A 129 -7.36 -12.08 7.89
C ARG A 129 -6.50 -12.48 6.69
N PHE A 130 -7.10 -12.97 5.63
CA PHE A 130 -6.37 -13.30 4.41
C PHE A 130 -6.69 -12.26 3.32
N HIS A 131 -5.66 -11.80 2.66
CA HIS A 131 -5.76 -10.93 1.48
C HIS A 131 -4.78 -11.40 0.42
N ARG A 132 -5.27 -11.68 -0.79
CA ARG A 132 -4.45 -12.19 -1.91
C ARG A 132 -3.57 -13.38 -1.51
N GLY A 133 -4.13 -14.33 -0.76
CA GLY A 133 -3.45 -15.55 -0.34
C GLY A 133 -2.46 -15.43 0.82
N LEU A 134 -2.19 -14.22 1.34
CA LEU A 134 -1.31 -14.01 2.49
C LEU A 134 -2.10 -13.54 3.73
N PRO A 135 -1.69 -13.96 4.94
CA PRO A 135 -2.26 -13.48 6.19
C PRO A 135 -1.82 -12.03 6.47
N VAL A 136 -2.78 -11.19 6.82
CA VAL A 136 -2.61 -9.79 7.21
C VAL A 136 -3.32 -9.51 8.53
N VAL A 137 -2.79 -8.59 9.33
CA VAL A 137 -3.54 -8.08 10.48
C VAL A 137 -4.77 -7.29 10.01
N PRO A 138 -5.84 -7.16 10.83
CA PRO A 138 -6.95 -6.25 10.53
C PRO A 138 -6.45 -4.86 10.17
N LEU A 139 -7.15 -4.16 9.27
CA LEU A 139 -6.73 -2.84 8.79
C LEU A 139 -6.57 -1.83 9.94
N CYS A 140 -7.48 -1.83 10.91
CA CYS A 140 -7.40 -0.98 12.10
C CYS A 140 -6.10 -1.20 12.91
N GLU A 141 -5.65 -2.45 13.03
CA GLU A 141 -4.40 -2.80 13.69
C GLU A 141 -3.18 -2.37 12.86
N ALA A 142 -3.25 -2.53 11.54
CA ALA A 142 -2.19 -2.06 10.64
C ALA A 142 -2.04 -0.53 10.71
N LEU A 143 -3.15 0.20 10.72
CA LEU A 143 -3.20 1.66 10.86
C LEU A 143 -2.62 2.11 12.20
N LEU A 144 -3.05 1.50 13.31
CA LEU A 144 -2.52 1.83 14.64
C LEU A 144 -1.00 1.61 14.68
N ALA A 145 -0.52 0.46 14.23
CA ALA A 145 0.91 0.18 14.21
C ALA A 145 1.70 1.15 13.30
N ALA A 146 1.08 1.61 12.20
CA ALA A 146 1.70 2.53 11.26
C ALA A 146 1.84 3.97 11.81
N THR A 147 1.13 4.35 12.88
CA THR A 147 1.26 5.67 13.53
C THR A 147 2.67 5.96 14.02
N ALA A 148 3.47 4.93 14.29
CA ALA A 148 4.86 5.08 14.70
C ALA A 148 5.79 5.55 13.57
N GLU A 149 5.36 5.42 12.31
CA GLU A 149 6.20 5.63 11.13
C GLU A 149 5.58 6.63 10.14
N LEU A 150 4.26 6.85 10.18
CA LEU A 150 3.55 7.76 9.29
C LEU A 150 3.15 9.06 10.02
N ALA A 151 3.44 10.18 9.38
CA ALA A 151 2.88 11.46 9.79
C ALA A 151 1.36 11.50 9.56
N CYS A 152 0.66 12.41 10.25
CA CYS A 152 -0.80 12.55 10.22
C CYS A 152 -1.36 12.62 8.78
N ASP A 153 -0.81 13.47 7.92
CA ASP A 153 -1.27 13.60 6.52
C ASP A 153 -1.11 12.31 5.70
N SER A 154 -0.09 11.51 5.99
CA SER A 154 0.08 10.20 5.35
C SER A 154 -0.95 9.17 5.86
N LEU A 155 -1.27 9.21 7.15
CA LEU A 155 -2.37 8.39 7.72
C LEU A 155 -3.72 8.79 7.13
N ARG A 156 -3.99 10.08 7.00
CA ARG A 156 -5.22 10.60 6.36
C ARG A 156 -5.36 10.13 4.92
N LEU A 157 -4.26 10.11 4.15
CA LEU A 157 -4.24 9.57 2.79
C LEU A 157 -4.58 8.06 2.78
N VAL A 158 -3.99 7.29 3.70
CA VAL A 158 -4.27 5.85 3.83
C VAL A 158 -5.72 5.61 4.21
N LEU A 159 -6.26 6.37 5.18
CA LEU A 159 -7.68 6.31 5.58
C LEU A 159 -8.61 6.63 4.42
N ALA A 160 -8.35 7.70 3.68
CA ALA A 160 -9.15 8.09 2.52
C ALA A 160 -9.16 7.01 1.44
N ARG A 161 -8.00 6.39 1.15
CA ARG A 161 -7.91 5.26 0.23
C ARG A 161 -8.63 4.02 0.74
N ALA A 162 -8.49 3.71 2.03
CA ALA A 162 -9.18 2.57 2.63
C ALA A 162 -10.70 2.72 2.56
N GLU A 163 -11.22 3.93 2.75
CA GLU A 163 -12.65 4.24 2.58
C GLU A 163 -13.08 4.11 1.10
N PHE A 164 -12.31 4.66 0.17
CA PHE A 164 -12.57 4.57 -1.26
C PHE A 164 -12.61 3.12 -1.75
N GLU A 165 -11.69 2.28 -1.28
CA GLU A 165 -11.62 0.84 -1.57
C GLU A 165 -12.62 0.01 -0.74
N ARG A 166 -13.44 0.66 0.10
CA ARG A 166 -14.43 0.01 0.99
C ARG A 166 -13.81 -1.02 1.97
N LEU A 167 -12.58 -0.81 2.36
CA LEU A 167 -11.87 -1.64 3.33
C LEU A 167 -12.03 -1.14 4.77
N LEU A 168 -12.49 0.12 4.95
CA LEU A 168 -12.57 0.76 6.24
C LEU A 168 -13.84 0.35 6.99
N ASP A 169 -13.68 -0.32 8.13
CA ASP A 169 -14.75 -0.54 9.10
C ASP A 169 -14.62 0.48 10.23
N ARG A 170 -15.59 1.40 10.31
CA ARG A 170 -15.60 2.49 11.31
C ARG A 170 -15.68 1.94 12.73
N ARG A 171 -16.43 0.86 12.97
CA ARG A 171 -16.57 0.26 14.32
C ARG A 171 -15.25 -0.33 14.79
N GLU A 172 -14.51 -1.01 13.90
CA GLU A 172 -13.18 -1.54 14.22
C GLU A 172 -12.20 -0.40 14.54
N ILE A 173 -12.22 0.69 13.78
CA ILE A 173 -11.39 1.87 14.02
C ILE A 173 -11.71 2.51 15.38
N GLU A 174 -12.99 2.72 15.70
CA GLU A 174 -13.43 3.28 16.98
C GLU A 174 -13.01 2.41 18.17
N THR A 175 -13.14 1.09 18.03
CA THR A 175 -12.70 0.11 19.05
C THR A 175 -11.19 0.23 19.30
N VAL A 176 -10.39 0.30 18.24
CA VAL A 176 -8.93 0.44 18.35
C VAL A 176 -8.54 1.77 18.97
N ILE A 177 -9.17 2.87 18.57
CA ILE A 177 -8.94 4.21 19.14
C ILE A 177 -9.31 4.25 20.62
N GLY A 178 -10.37 3.57 21.04
CA GLY A 178 -10.81 3.47 22.44
C GLY A 178 -9.90 2.63 23.34
N SER A 179 -8.94 1.87 22.78
CA SER A 179 -8.11 0.92 23.51
C SER A 179 -7.03 1.53 24.42
N GLY A 180 -6.73 2.84 24.28
CA GLY A 180 -5.68 3.53 25.04
C GLY A 180 -4.24 3.08 24.69
N ARG A 181 -4.05 2.25 23.66
CA ARG A 181 -2.74 1.77 23.23
C ARG A 181 -1.89 2.91 22.61
N PRO A 182 -0.55 2.76 22.58
CA PRO A 182 0.32 3.71 21.89
C PRO A 182 -0.14 3.94 20.44
N GLY A 183 -0.18 5.22 20.00
CA GLY A 183 -0.60 5.61 18.66
C GLY A 183 -2.09 5.92 18.51
N THR A 184 -2.96 5.60 19.49
CA THR A 184 -4.40 5.87 19.39
C THR A 184 -4.73 7.36 19.26
N ALA A 185 -3.97 8.24 19.92
CA ALA A 185 -4.15 9.69 19.78
C ALA A 185 -3.83 10.18 18.36
N ALA A 186 -2.75 9.68 17.75
CA ALA A 186 -2.38 10.02 16.38
C ALA A 186 -3.40 9.47 15.36
N LEU A 187 -3.87 8.24 15.58
CA LEU A 187 -4.91 7.65 14.73
C LEU A 187 -6.23 8.42 14.85
N ARG A 188 -6.65 8.81 16.06
CA ARG A 188 -7.82 9.66 16.29
C ARG A 188 -7.71 10.98 15.55
N ALA A 189 -6.58 11.69 15.71
CA ALA A 189 -6.37 12.97 15.00
C ALA A 189 -6.49 12.82 13.47
N ALA A 190 -5.97 11.72 12.90
CA ALA A 190 -6.09 11.45 11.47
C ALA A 190 -7.54 11.14 11.06
N VAL A 191 -8.31 10.46 11.90
CA VAL A 191 -9.75 10.17 11.65
C VAL A 191 -10.60 11.43 11.78
N ASP A 192 -10.37 12.23 12.80
CA ASP A 192 -11.13 13.49 13.05
C ASP A 192 -10.89 14.52 11.93
N SER A 193 -9.69 14.52 11.34
CA SER A 193 -9.33 15.36 10.20
C SER A 193 -9.43 14.62 8.84
N HIS A 194 -10.30 13.62 8.74
CA HIS A 194 -10.45 12.79 7.53
C HIS A 194 -10.87 13.61 6.31
N LEU A 195 -10.18 13.40 5.19
CA LEU A 195 -10.38 14.15 3.94
C LEU A 195 -10.52 13.19 2.75
N PRO A 196 -11.75 12.80 2.36
CA PRO A 196 -12.00 11.83 1.29
C PRO A 196 -11.39 12.20 -0.07
N ALA A 197 -11.26 13.50 -0.37
CA ALA A 197 -10.65 13.99 -1.59
C ALA A 197 -9.24 13.44 -1.84
N LEU A 198 -8.46 13.19 -0.77
CA LEU A 198 -7.10 12.64 -0.85
C LEU A 198 -7.05 11.27 -1.55
N ALA A 199 -8.11 10.47 -1.47
CA ALA A 199 -8.17 9.16 -2.11
C ALA A 199 -8.05 9.23 -3.63
N ARG A 200 -8.51 10.31 -4.24
CA ARG A 200 -8.54 10.51 -5.69
C ARG A 200 -7.26 11.17 -6.23
N CYS A 201 -6.37 11.63 -5.37
CA CYS A 201 -5.09 12.21 -5.79
C CYS A 201 -4.20 11.12 -6.39
N ALA A 202 -3.76 11.30 -7.63
CA ALA A 202 -2.92 10.35 -8.35
C ALA A 202 -1.44 10.44 -7.94
N ASN A 203 -0.99 11.61 -7.46
CA ASN A 203 0.41 11.87 -7.12
C ASN A 203 0.56 12.82 -5.92
N GLY A 204 1.82 13.03 -5.49
CA GLY A 204 2.14 13.88 -4.35
C GLY A 204 1.85 15.37 -4.58
N PHE A 205 1.96 15.86 -5.83
CA PHE A 205 1.68 17.26 -6.14
C PHE A 205 0.19 17.59 -5.99
N GLU A 206 -0.68 16.72 -6.47
CA GLU A 206 -2.13 16.83 -6.29
C GLU A 206 -2.53 16.79 -4.82
N ARG A 207 -1.92 15.87 -4.05
CA ARG A 207 -2.15 15.78 -2.61
C ARG A 207 -1.74 17.06 -1.89
N ASP A 208 -0.53 17.58 -2.18
CA ASP A 208 0.01 18.78 -1.54
C ASP A 208 -0.87 20.00 -1.86
N PHE A 209 -1.44 20.06 -3.07
CA PHE A 209 -2.41 21.10 -3.46
C PHE A 209 -3.72 21.01 -2.69
N VAL A 210 -4.30 19.81 -2.54
CA VAL A 210 -5.54 19.62 -1.76
C VAL A 210 -5.32 19.97 -0.30
N LEU A 211 -4.18 19.58 0.29
CA LEU A 211 -3.82 19.96 1.66
C LEU A 211 -3.56 21.46 1.81
N LEU A 212 -3.04 22.16 0.78
CA LEU A 212 -2.94 23.61 0.78
C LEU A 212 -4.33 24.26 0.82
N CYS A 213 -5.26 23.79 0.00
CA CYS A 213 -6.64 24.27 0.00
C CYS A 213 -7.26 24.13 1.41
N GLU A 214 -7.10 22.97 2.04
CA GLU A 214 -7.62 22.73 3.39
C GLU A 214 -7.00 23.69 4.42
N ARG A 215 -5.67 23.76 4.51
CA ARG A 215 -4.96 24.63 5.46
C ARG A 215 -5.32 26.09 5.34
N CYS A 216 -5.63 26.53 4.12
CA CYS A 216 -5.97 27.92 3.82
C CYS A 216 -7.47 28.15 3.73
N SER A 217 -8.33 27.22 4.17
CA SER A 217 -9.78 27.32 4.11
C SER A 217 -10.32 27.70 2.72
N VAL A 218 -9.66 27.20 1.65
CA VAL A 218 -10.20 27.22 0.29
C VAL A 218 -11.11 26.01 0.15
N PRO A 219 -12.29 26.12 -0.50
CA PRO A 219 -13.14 24.98 -0.76
C PRO A 219 -12.36 23.81 -1.37
N ILE A 220 -12.60 22.61 -0.86
CA ILE A 220 -11.86 21.41 -1.33
C ILE A 220 -12.29 21.07 -2.75
N PRO A 221 -11.36 20.92 -3.70
CA PRO A 221 -11.69 20.48 -5.06
C PRO A 221 -12.08 19.02 -5.15
N GLU A 222 -12.68 18.63 -6.26
CA GLU A 222 -12.87 17.26 -6.68
C GLU A 222 -11.65 16.80 -7.51
N PRO A 223 -10.69 16.02 -6.95
CA PRO A 223 -9.52 15.61 -7.71
C PRO A 223 -9.87 14.53 -8.73
N ASN A 224 -9.28 14.62 -9.92
CA ASN A 224 -9.32 13.57 -10.94
C ASN A 224 -10.73 13.10 -11.34
N VAL A 225 -11.73 13.96 -11.30
CA VAL A 225 -13.11 13.64 -11.69
C VAL A 225 -13.29 13.80 -13.20
N ARG A 226 -13.96 12.87 -13.82
CA ARG A 226 -14.25 12.92 -15.27
C ARG A 226 -15.30 13.98 -15.62
N ILE A 227 -15.02 14.76 -16.66
CA ILE A 227 -15.94 15.65 -17.36
C ILE A 227 -16.01 15.22 -18.83
N GLY A 228 -16.99 14.42 -19.20
CA GLY A 228 -17.02 13.78 -20.50
C GLY A 228 -15.79 12.88 -20.72
N ARG A 229 -15.01 13.17 -21.77
CA ARG A 229 -13.76 12.43 -22.05
C ARG A 229 -12.54 12.94 -21.29
N TYR A 230 -12.63 14.09 -20.61
CA TYR A 230 -11.53 14.72 -19.91
C TYR A 230 -11.49 14.36 -18.43
N ARG A 231 -10.29 14.39 -17.85
CA ARG A 231 -10.04 14.15 -16.44
C ARG A 231 -9.08 15.22 -15.93
N PRO A 232 -9.60 16.40 -15.50
CA PRO A 232 -8.77 17.45 -14.92
C PRO A 232 -8.20 17.02 -13.57
N ASP A 233 -7.04 17.60 -13.19
CA ASP A 233 -6.43 17.30 -11.91
C ASP A 233 -7.31 17.73 -10.75
N MET A 234 -7.88 18.96 -10.83
CA MET A 234 -8.75 19.53 -9.79
C MET A 234 -9.97 20.21 -10.42
N LEU A 235 -11.14 20.01 -9.83
CA LEU A 235 -12.41 20.58 -10.29
C LEU A 235 -13.19 21.20 -9.13
N TRP A 236 -13.64 22.43 -9.31
CA TRP A 236 -14.73 23.02 -8.55
C TRP A 236 -15.95 23.16 -9.46
N ARG A 237 -16.82 22.17 -9.39
CA ARG A 237 -17.98 22.07 -10.30
C ARG A 237 -18.92 23.26 -10.19
N GLY A 238 -19.26 23.69 -8.97
CA GLY A 238 -20.15 24.84 -8.72
C GLY A 238 -19.56 26.16 -9.19
N ALA A 239 -18.24 26.29 -9.23
CA ALA A 239 -17.54 27.48 -9.70
C ALA A 239 -17.10 27.37 -11.18
N MET A 240 -17.43 26.28 -11.87
CA MET A 240 -16.97 26.00 -13.23
C MET A 240 -15.46 26.25 -13.41
N LEU A 241 -14.67 25.90 -12.35
CA LEU A 241 -13.23 26.13 -12.30
C LEU A 241 -12.48 24.80 -12.35
N ILE A 242 -11.51 24.75 -13.26
CA ILE A 242 -10.55 23.65 -13.40
C ILE A 242 -9.16 24.17 -13.09
N VAL A 243 -8.40 23.40 -12.31
CA VAL A 243 -6.95 23.61 -12.12
C VAL A 243 -6.21 22.39 -12.65
N GLU A 244 -5.24 22.65 -13.51
CA GLU A 244 -4.25 21.68 -13.97
C GLU A 244 -2.93 21.90 -13.22
N LEU A 245 -2.29 20.82 -12.78
CA LEU A 245 -1.08 20.84 -11.99
C LEU A 245 0.09 20.33 -12.81
N ASP A 246 0.87 21.27 -13.38
CA ASP A 246 2.02 20.95 -14.23
C ASP A 246 3.23 20.51 -13.38
N GLY A 247 3.36 19.19 -13.23
CA GLY A 247 4.48 18.57 -12.51
C GLY A 247 5.76 18.41 -13.31
N ARG A 248 5.72 18.70 -14.63
CA ARG A 248 6.86 18.57 -15.55
C ARG A 248 7.26 19.94 -16.07
N GLY A 249 8.53 20.29 -15.88
CA GLY A 249 9.15 21.41 -16.61
C GLY A 249 9.03 21.18 -18.14
N ALA A 250 9.05 22.27 -18.90
CA ALA A 250 8.71 22.47 -20.31
C ALA A 250 9.39 21.51 -21.35
N HIS A 251 8.99 20.26 -21.39
CA HIS A 251 9.37 19.35 -22.48
C HIS A 251 8.13 18.75 -23.16
N SER A 252 7.21 19.61 -23.62
CA SER A 252 6.06 19.17 -24.42
C SER A 252 6.42 19.18 -25.90
N THR A 253 6.15 18.08 -26.62
CA THR A 253 6.29 18.06 -28.09
C THR A 253 5.22 18.95 -28.72
N PRO A 254 5.44 19.48 -29.95
CA PRO A 254 4.44 20.28 -30.65
C PRO A 254 3.07 19.61 -30.80
N ALA A 255 3.03 18.27 -30.95
CA ALA A 255 1.79 17.51 -31.02
C ALA A 255 1.03 17.49 -29.68
N GLN A 256 1.75 17.41 -28.53
CA GLN A 256 1.18 17.49 -27.19
C GLN A 256 0.61 18.89 -26.90
N LEU A 257 1.34 19.95 -27.27
CA LEU A 257 0.85 21.35 -27.17
C LEU A 257 -0.44 21.56 -27.94
N GLY A 258 -0.54 21.01 -29.15
CA GLY A 258 -1.76 21.09 -29.96
C GLY A 258 -2.94 20.32 -29.36
N ALA A 259 -2.70 19.19 -28.74
CA ALA A 259 -3.74 18.41 -28.06
C ALA A 259 -4.23 19.13 -26.77
N ASP A 260 -3.31 19.69 -25.99
CA ASP A 260 -3.62 20.46 -24.78
C ASP A 260 -4.40 21.73 -25.10
N HIS A 261 -4.04 22.44 -26.17
CA HIS A 261 -4.80 23.61 -26.62
C HIS A 261 -6.23 23.24 -27.04
N ARG A 262 -6.42 22.18 -27.84
CA ARG A 262 -7.77 21.71 -28.21
C ARG A 262 -8.60 21.31 -26.99
N ARG A 263 -7.98 20.67 -26.00
CA ARG A 263 -8.62 20.30 -24.73
C ARG A 263 -9.09 21.54 -23.98
N GLN A 264 -8.23 22.54 -23.85
CA GLN A 264 -8.54 23.78 -23.16
C GLN A 264 -9.71 24.51 -23.83
N VAL A 265 -9.67 24.73 -25.17
CA VAL A 265 -10.74 25.37 -25.93
C VAL A 265 -12.08 24.65 -25.77
N GLU A 266 -12.10 23.32 -25.74
CA GLU A 266 -13.34 22.56 -25.54
C GLU A 266 -13.90 22.72 -24.11
N LEU A 267 -13.05 22.74 -23.08
CA LEU A 267 -13.48 22.98 -21.70
C LEU A 267 -14.01 24.42 -21.54
N GLU A 268 -13.34 25.40 -22.13
CA GLU A 268 -13.79 26.80 -22.12
C GLU A 268 -15.13 26.98 -22.84
N ARG A 269 -15.36 26.30 -23.99
CA ARG A 269 -16.67 26.29 -24.68
C ARG A 269 -17.79 25.69 -23.81
N ARG A 270 -17.46 24.85 -22.87
CA ARG A 270 -18.41 24.29 -21.87
C ARG A 270 -18.60 25.20 -20.65
N GLY A 271 -18.00 26.39 -20.65
CA GLY A 271 -18.10 27.38 -19.60
C GLY A 271 -17.08 27.22 -18.48
N PHE A 272 -16.13 26.30 -18.58
CA PHE A 272 -15.11 26.15 -17.55
C PHE A 272 -14.00 27.19 -17.70
N THR A 273 -13.59 27.78 -16.58
CA THR A 273 -12.33 28.52 -16.50
C THR A 273 -11.22 27.50 -16.20
N VAL A 274 -10.14 27.49 -17.00
CA VAL A 274 -9.00 26.60 -16.78
C VAL A 274 -7.79 27.43 -16.37
N ILE A 275 -7.19 27.14 -15.24
CA ILE A 275 -5.93 27.74 -14.78
C ILE A 275 -4.89 26.64 -14.50
N ARG A 276 -3.61 27.02 -14.52
CA ARG A 276 -2.51 26.09 -14.30
C ARG A 276 -1.59 26.59 -13.22
N PHE A 277 -1.10 25.66 -12.39
CA PHE A 277 -0.06 25.92 -11.41
C PHE A 277 1.08 24.94 -11.58
N THR A 278 2.31 25.44 -11.45
CA THR A 278 3.51 24.61 -11.41
C THR A 278 3.83 24.20 -9.97
N ARG A 279 4.71 23.20 -9.83
CA ARG A 279 5.20 22.79 -8.51
C ARG A 279 5.99 23.93 -7.84
N GLU A 280 6.76 24.69 -8.63
CA GLU A 280 7.53 25.83 -8.10
C GLU A 280 6.60 26.90 -7.52
N GLN A 281 5.49 27.23 -8.19
CA GLN A 281 4.49 28.16 -7.65
C GLN A 281 3.88 27.66 -6.34
N LEU A 282 3.52 26.36 -6.28
CA LEU A 282 2.95 25.80 -5.06
C LEU A 282 3.91 25.83 -3.88
N THR A 283 5.21 25.65 -4.13
CA THR A 283 6.23 25.59 -3.06
C THR A 283 6.84 26.95 -2.75
N GLY A 284 7.03 27.82 -3.75
CA GLY A 284 7.68 29.11 -3.61
C GLY A 284 6.73 30.26 -3.28
N ASP A 285 5.49 30.21 -3.78
CA ASP A 285 4.47 31.24 -3.52
C ASP A 285 3.08 30.62 -3.28
N PRO A 286 2.91 29.85 -2.20
CA PRO A 286 1.59 29.25 -1.88
C PRO A 286 0.53 30.32 -1.57
N ALA A 287 0.91 31.49 -1.07
CA ALA A 287 -0.01 32.60 -0.79
C ALA A 287 -0.61 33.17 -2.08
N GLY A 288 0.20 33.37 -3.12
CA GLY A 288 -0.25 33.81 -4.44
C GLY A 288 -1.19 32.78 -5.09
N VAL A 289 -0.88 31.49 -4.99
CA VAL A 289 -1.77 30.41 -5.44
C VAL A 289 -3.14 30.49 -4.76
N VAL A 290 -3.16 30.64 -3.43
CA VAL A 290 -4.41 30.75 -2.64
C VAL A 290 -5.20 32.00 -2.98
N ALA A 291 -4.53 33.14 -3.16
CA ALA A 291 -5.17 34.40 -3.54
C ALA A 291 -5.86 34.28 -4.92
N GLU A 292 -5.19 33.66 -5.91
CA GLU A 292 -5.76 33.43 -7.22
C GLU A 292 -6.98 32.49 -7.16
N LEU A 293 -6.90 31.40 -6.38
CA LEU A 293 -8.01 30.47 -6.18
C LEU A 293 -9.22 31.18 -5.59
N ARG A 294 -9.05 31.97 -4.50
CA ARG A 294 -10.15 32.73 -3.87
C ARG A 294 -10.78 33.69 -4.86
N ARG A 295 -9.96 34.47 -5.59
CA ARG A 295 -10.44 35.40 -6.60
C ARG A 295 -11.31 34.74 -7.68
N ARG A 296 -10.98 33.50 -8.08
CA ARG A 296 -11.76 32.76 -9.08
C ARG A 296 -13.02 32.13 -8.51
N LEU A 297 -12.95 31.62 -7.30
CA LEU A 297 -14.09 30.99 -6.62
C LEU A 297 -15.14 32.00 -6.17
N ASP A 298 -14.74 33.21 -5.79
CA ASP A 298 -15.67 34.28 -5.36
C ASP A 298 -16.42 34.92 -6.55
N ARG A 299 -15.86 34.90 -7.74
CA ARG A 299 -16.51 35.44 -8.97
C ARG A 299 -17.74 34.66 -9.42
N THR A 300 -17.99 33.52 -8.83
CA THR A 300 -19.07 32.59 -9.21
C THR A 300 -20.17 32.51 -8.14
N ARG A 301 -20.07 33.28 -7.07
CA ARG A 301 -21.15 33.54 -6.11
C ARG A 301 -21.96 34.77 -6.51
#